data_28abc23d7a7f150624fac15e665bafb4
#
_entry.id   28abc23d7a7f150624fac15e665bafb4
#
_cell.length_a   1.000
_cell.length_b   1.000
_cell.length_c   1.000
_cell.angle_alpha   90.00
_cell.angle_beta   90.00
_cell.angle_gamma   90.00
#
_symmetry.space_group_name_H-M   'P 1'
#
loop_
_entity.id
_entity.type
_entity.pdbx_description
1 polymer ?
#
loop_
_entity_poly.entity_id
_entity_poly.type
_entity_poly.pdbx_seq_one_letter_code
_entity_poly.pdbx_strand_id
1 'polypeptide(L)'
;MGMSRRKLDGGTVIIDKGKKRNIIKESSGKSRESGRFMMWMLFAVLSSIFAALTSILAKVGIEGVNSNLATAVRTVVVLIMAWGMVFLTGGQSGLSSIGKKSWIFLILSGLATGASWLCYYKALQMGDASKVVPIDKMSVVLTLILAFVFLHESVTLKTVLGCVLIGAGTLLMVL
;
A
#
# COMPACT_ATOMS: atom_id res chain seq x y z
N MET A 1 -42.72 -3.01 23.02
CA MET A 1 -42.98 -3.11 21.58
C MET A 1 -43.50 -1.75 21.10
N GLY A 2 -42.66 -0.88 20.54
CA GLY A 2 -43.01 0.53 20.27
C GLY A 2 -43.24 0.75 18.77
N MET A 3 -44.48 0.74 18.34
CA MET A 3 -44.89 1.08 16.97
C MET A 3 -45.14 2.59 16.87
N SER A 4 -44.46 3.28 15.96
CA SER A 4 -44.75 4.68 15.65
C SER A 4 -45.56 4.75 14.36
N ARG A 5 -46.75 5.35 14.44
CA ARG A 5 -47.64 5.58 13.28
C ARG A 5 -47.35 6.96 12.68
N ARG A 6 -47.10 7.02 11.41
CA ARG A 6 -47.07 8.28 10.63
C ARG A 6 -48.15 8.18 9.54
N LYS A 7 -49.10 9.10 9.53
CA LYS A 7 -50.15 9.19 8.53
C LYS A 7 -49.64 10.00 7.35
N LEU A 8 -49.60 9.40 6.17
CA LEU A 8 -49.39 10.09 4.91
C LEU A 8 -50.61 9.82 4.04
N ASP A 9 -51.01 10.79 3.20
CA ASP A 9 -52.18 10.70 2.35
C ASP A 9 -52.22 9.38 1.57
N GLY A 10 -53.26 8.58 1.81
CA GLY A 10 -53.60 7.37 1.07
C GLY A 10 -53.16 6.02 1.66
N GLY A 11 -52.41 5.94 2.77
CA GLY A 11 -52.06 4.65 3.36
C GLY A 11 -51.25 4.74 4.65
N THR A 12 -51.58 3.90 5.64
CA THR A 12 -50.82 3.80 6.89
C THR A 12 -49.66 2.83 6.70
N VAL A 13 -48.41 3.34 6.52
CA VAL A 13 -47.22 2.50 6.48
C VAL A 13 -46.72 2.24 7.89
N ILE A 14 -46.87 1.00 8.35
CA ILE A 14 -46.34 0.54 9.63
C ILE A 14 -44.88 0.18 9.43
N ILE A 15 -43.97 1.09 9.82
CA ILE A 15 -42.55 0.80 9.79
C ILE A 15 -42.13 0.22 11.14
N ASP A 16 -41.73 -1.04 11.12
CA ASP A 16 -41.16 -1.69 12.30
C ASP A 16 -39.82 -0.97 12.68
N LYS A 17 -39.75 -0.50 13.94
CA LYS A 17 -38.56 0.18 14.47
C LYS A 17 -37.30 -0.71 14.43
N GLY A 18 -37.47 -2.04 14.44
CA GLY A 18 -36.39 -3.01 14.28
C GLY A 18 -35.81 -2.98 12.88
N LYS A 19 -36.68 -3.03 11.87
CA LYS A 19 -36.26 -2.98 10.45
C LYS A 19 -35.60 -1.65 10.10
N LYS A 20 -36.10 -0.53 10.63
CA LYS A 20 -35.47 0.80 10.41
C LYS A 20 -34.06 0.90 11.03
N ARG A 21 -33.86 0.34 12.24
CA ARG A 21 -32.55 0.29 12.89
C ARG A 21 -31.55 -0.57 12.10
N ASN A 22 -31.99 -1.69 11.54
CA ASN A 22 -31.13 -2.54 10.71
C ASN A 22 -30.73 -1.85 9.40
N ILE A 23 -31.66 -1.19 8.71
CA ILE A 23 -31.38 -0.42 7.49
C ILE A 23 -30.37 0.71 7.77
N ILE A 24 -30.53 1.43 8.90
CA ILE A 24 -29.59 2.51 9.26
C ILE A 24 -28.19 1.95 9.61
N LYS A 25 -28.11 0.80 10.30
CA LYS A 25 -26.83 0.14 10.58
C LYS A 25 -26.14 -0.34 9.32
N GLU A 26 -26.89 -0.93 8.40
CA GLU A 26 -26.39 -1.44 7.13
C GLU A 26 -25.90 -0.30 6.24
N SER A 27 -26.66 0.79 6.11
CA SER A 27 -26.25 1.98 5.36
C SER A 27 -25.03 2.67 5.96
N SER A 28 -24.93 2.75 7.30
CA SER A 28 -23.77 3.30 8.01
C SER A 28 -22.54 2.40 7.86
N GLY A 29 -22.69 1.07 7.86
CA GLY A 29 -21.62 0.11 7.58
C GLY A 29 -21.06 0.29 6.17
N LYS A 30 -21.94 0.30 5.18
CA LYS A 30 -21.58 0.47 3.77
C LYS A 30 -20.88 1.82 3.48
N SER A 31 -21.34 2.89 4.13
CA SER A 31 -20.71 4.21 4.04
C SER A 31 -19.29 4.23 4.63
N ARG A 32 -19.08 3.54 5.77
CA ARG A 32 -17.75 3.41 6.41
C ARG A 32 -16.80 2.54 5.59
N GLU A 33 -17.29 1.49 4.96
CA GLU A 33 -16.49 0.64 4.06
C GLU A 33 -16.08 1.40 2.80
N SER A 34 -17.01 2.14 2.18
CA SER A 34 -16.72 2.99 1.02
C SER A 34 -15.70 4.08 1.36
N GLY A 35 -15.81 4.72 2.53
CA GLY A 35 -14.83 5.71 2.99
C GLY A 35 -13.44 5.11 3.20
N ARG A 36 -13.36 3.93 3.84
CA ARG A 36 -12.07 3.22 3.99
C ARG A 36 -11.47 2.83 2.64
N PHE A 37 -12.28 2.31 1.73
CA PHE A 37 -11.86 1.95 0.38
C PHE A 37 -11.27 3.16 -0.36
N MET A 38 -11.91 4.31 -0.29
CA MET A 38 -11.42 5.54 -0.93
C MET A 38 -10.12 6.04 -0.29
N MET A 39 -10.00 5.95 1.04
CA MET A 39 -8.81 6.41 1.77
C MET A 39 -7.57 5.58 1.42
N TRP A 40 -7.62 4.24 1.48
CA TRP A 40 -6.44 3.44 1.16
C TRP A 40 -6.05 3.56 -0.32
N MET A 41 -7.03 3.71 -1.23
CA MET A 41 -6.77 3.93 -2.64
C MET A 41 -6.05 5.27 -2.88
N LEU A 42 -6.49 6.34 -2.19
CA LEU A 42 -5.84 7.65 -2.26
C LEU A 42 -4.36 7.55 -1.82
N PHE A 43 -4.09 6.91 -0.67
CA PHE A 43 -2.71 6.71 -0.21
C PHE A 43 -1.89 5.84 -1.17
N ALA A 44 -2.48 4.82 -1.78
CA ALA A 44 -1.79 3.98 -2.75
C ALA A 44 -1.41 4.75 -4.02
N VAL A 45 -2.32 5.58 -4.55
CA VAL A 45 -2.04 6.44 -5.71
C VAL A 45 -0.97 7.47 -5.37
N LEU A 46 -1.07 8.12 -4.22
CA LEU A 46 -0.07 9.10 -3.78
C LEU A 46 1.31 8.44 -3.62
N SER A 47 1.35 7.24 -3.05
CA SER A 47 2.58 6.44 -2.95
C SER A 47 3.18 6.14 -4.32
N SER A 48 2.37 5.80 -5.32
CA SER A 48 2.86 5.53 -6.68
C SER A 48 3.46 6.76 -7.37
N ILE A 49 2.90 7.94 -7.14
CA ILE A 49 3.43 9.21 -7.63
C ILE A 49 4.82 9.46 -7.02
N PHE A 50 4.95 9.35 -5.69
CA PHE A 50 6.24 9.52 -5.03
C PHE A 50 7.26 8.45 -5.44
N ALA A 51 6.82 7.22 -5.70
CA ALA A 51 7.71 6.17 -6.20
C ALA A 51 8.25 6.50 -7.61
N ALA A 52 7.41 7.05 -8.50
CA ALA A 52 7.84 7.49 -9.82
C ALA A 52 8.86 8.65 -9.73
N LEU A 53 8.55 9.68 -8.92
CA LEU A 53 9.49 10.78 -8.66
C LEU A 53 10.82 10.27 -8.09
N THR A 54 10.76 9.35 -7.13
CA THR A 54 11.95 8.72 -6.56
C THR A 54 12.83 8.07 -7.62
N SER A 55 12.24 7.34 -8.56
CA SER A 55 12.99 6.63 -9.61
C SER A 55 13.73 7.59 -10.55
N ILE A 56 13.08 8.69 -10.94
CA ILE A 56 13.67 9.71 -11.79
C ILE A 56 14.76 10.50 -11.05
N LEU A 57 14.46 10.97 -9.84
CA LEU A 57 15.44 11.70 -9.01
C LEU A 57 16.66 10.83 -8.67
N ALA A 58 16.43 9.52 -8.40
CA ALA A 58 17.49 8.57 -8.16
C ALA A 58 18.37 8.41 -9.40
N LYS A 59 17.79 8.28 -10.60
CA LYS A 59 18.55 8.13 -11.85
C LYS A 59 19.47 9.32 -12.08
N VAL A 60 18.97 10.54 -11.88
CA VAL A 60 19.77 11.77 -11.99
C VAL A 60 20.82 11.85 -10.88
N GLY A 61 20.44 11.58 -9.65
CA GLY A 61 21.34 11.72 -8.48
C GLY A 61 22.44 10.66 -8.37
N ILE A 62 22.34 9.55 -9.10
CA ILE A 62 23.33 8.46 -9.06
C ILE A 62 24.41 8.61 -10.13
N GLU A 63 24.26 9.57 -11.04
CA GLU A 63 25.22 9.81 -12.11
C GLU A 63 26.57 10.25 -11.53
N GLY A 64 27.65 9.49 -11.83
CA GLY A 64 28.98 9.74 -11.29
C GLY A 64 29.16 9.42 -9.79
N VAL A 65 28.16 8.92 -9.09
CA VAL A 65 28.21 8.55 -7.67
C VAL A 65 28.16 7.04 -7.49
N ASN A 66 28.91 6.51 -6.52
CA ASN A 66 28.81 5.10 -6.17
C ASN A 66 27.39 4.74 -5.70
N SER A 67 26.80 3.68 -6.28
CA SER A 67 25.40 3.28 -6.00
C SER A 67 25.14 2.99 -4.52
N ASN A 68 26.12 2.39 -3.81
CA ASN A 68 26.00 2.09 -2.39
C ASN A 68 25.99 3.38 -1.56
N LEU A 69 26.83 4.36 -1.94
CA LEU A 69 26.87 5.66 -1.28
C LEU A 69 25.57 6.44 -1.51
N ALA A 70 25.07 6.46 -2.74
CA ALA A 70 23.77 7.08 -3.05
C ALA A 70 22.63 6.46 -2.26
N THR A 71 22.60 5.13 -2.14
CA THR A 71 21.62 4.41 -1.30
C THR A 71 21.76 4.80 0.16
N ALA A 72 22.97 4.87 0.71
CA ALA A 72 23.22 5.23 2.10
C ALA A 72 22.74 6.66 2.42
N VAL A 73 23.14 7.65 1.62
CA VAL A 73 22.71 9.06 1.79
C VAL A 73 21.19 9.18 1.76
N ARG A 74 20.53 8.56 0.77
CA ARG A 74 19.08 8.56 0.68
C ARG A 74 18.43 7.93 1.91
N THR A 75 18.98 6.82 2.40
CA THR A 75 18.43 6.11 3.55
C THR A 75 18.46 6.97 4.82
N VAL A 76 19.51 7.77 5.01
CA VAL A 76 19.60 8.73 6.12
C VAL A 76 18.45 9.76 6.03
N VAL A 77 18.19 10.31 4.84
CA VAL A 77 17.10 11.27 4.65
C VAL A 77 15.74 10.63 4.96
N VAL A 78 15.49 9.40 4.47
CA VAL A 78 14.26 8.66 4.76
C VAL A 78 14.13 8.38 6.25
N LEU A 79 15.21 7.99 6.92
CA LEU A 79 15.24 7.73 8.36
C LEU A 79 14.85 8.97 9.16
N ILE A 80 15.46 10.12 8.85
CA ILE A 80 15.16 11.40 9.51
C ILE A 80 13.69 11.79 9.29
N MET A 81 13.19 11.66 8.07
CA MET A 81 11.80 11.97 7.75
C MET A 81 10.83 11.04 8.50
N ALA A 82 11.12 9.74 8.54
CA ALA A 82 10.28 8.78 9.23
C ALA A 82 10.22 9.04 10.74
N TRP A 83 11.38 9.27 11.39
CA TRP A 83 11.42 9.64 12.81
C TRP A 83 10.79 11.00 13.10
N GLY A 84 10.99 11.98 12.20
CA GLY A 84 10.31 13.27 12.29
C GLY A 84 8.79 13.11 12.34
N MET A 85 8.21 12.25 11.49
CA MET A 85 6.77 11.94 11.53
C MET A 85 6.36 11.25 12.83
N VAL A 86 7.19 10.33 13.37
CA VAL A 86 6.92 9.68 14.67
C VAL A 86 6.85 10.71 15.80
N PHE A 87 7.77 11.67 15.84
CA PHE A 87 7.75 12.73 16.85
C PHE A 87 6.58 13.68 16.67
N LEU A 88 6.27 14.09 15.45
CA LEU A 88 5.14 15.00 15.17
C LEU A 88 3.77 14.37 15.51
N THR A 89 3.63 13.06 15.34
CA THR A 89 2.39 12.34 15.65
C THR A 89 2.31 11.81 17.08
N GLY A 90 3.36 11.98 17.90
CA GLY A 90 3.42 11.43 19.25
C GLY A 90 3.55 9.90 19.28
N GLY A 91 3.95 9.26 18.15
CA GLY A 91 4.03 7.81 18.02
C GLY A 91 5.12 7.14 18.87
N GLN A 92 6.05 7.90 19.44
CA GLN A 92 7.15 7.37 20.25
C GLN A 92 6.67 6.60 21.49
N SER A 93 5.51 6.95 22.05
CA SER A 93 4.93 6.25 23.21
C SER A 93 4.54 4.80 22.88
N GLY A 94 4.28 4.49 21.59
CA GLY A 94 3.97 3.13 21.13
C GLY A 94 5.19 2.21 21.03
N LEU A 95 6.42 2.73 21.12
CA LEU A 95 7.63 1.96 20.90
C LEU A 95 7.80 0.83 21.93
N SER A 96 7.47 1.09 23.19
CA SER A 96 7.52 0.12 24.29
C SER A 96 6.43 -0.96 24.21
N SER A 97 5.37 -0.73 23.45
CA SER A 97 4.25 -1.68 23.29
C SER A 97 4.46 -2.67 22.12
N ILE A 98 5.54 -2.51 21.34
CA ILE A 98 5.85 -3.40 20.23
C ILE A 98 6.29 -4.77 20.75
N GLY A 99 5.52 -5.81 20.44
CA GLY A 99 5.85 -7.18 20.83
C GLY A 99 7.09 -7.74 20.12
N LYS A 100 7.76 -8.70 20.74
CA LYS A 100 8.98 -9.35 20.20
C LYS A 100 8.80 -9.91 18.78
N LYS A 101 7.65 -10.51 18.50
CA LYS A 101 7.31 -11.00 17.15
C LYS A 101 7.33 -9.87 16.11
N SER A 102 6.69 -8.75 16.42
CA SER A 102 6.65 -7.59 15.50
C SER A 102 8.04 -7.00 15.29
N TRP A 103 8.89 -6.93 16.31
CA TRP A 103 10.28 -6.49 16.18
C TRP A 103 11.06 -7.35 15.19
N ILE A 104 10.96 -8.69 15.30
CA ILE A 104 11.66 -9.61 14.39
C ILE A 104 11.23 -9.37 12.95
N PHE A 105 9.91 -9.31 12.68
CA PHE A 105 9.41 -9.10 11.32
C PHE A 105 9.75 -7.72 10.75
N LEU A 106 9.73 -6.67 11.58
CA LEU A 106 10.12 -5.33 11.15
C LEU A 106 11.61 -5.26 10.80
N ILE A 107 12.48 -5.90 11.59
CA ILE A 107 13.92 -5.97 11.30
C ILE A 107 14.17 -6.75 10.01
N LEU A 108 13.56 -7.92 9.84
CA LEU A 108 13.67 -8.71 8.60
C LEU A 108 13.18 -7.94 7.38
N SER A 109 12.05 -7.25 7.50
CA SER A 109 11.51 -6.39 6.45
C SER A 109 12.46 -5.23 6.12
N GLY A 110 13.07 -4.60 7.14
CA GLY A 110 14.07 -3.57 6.95
C GLY A 110 15.31 -4.06 6.19
N LEU A 111 15.81 -5.25 6.54
CA LEU A 111 16.93 -5.90 5.83
C LEU A 111 16.58 -6.20 4.38
N ALA A 112 15.40 -6.76 4.13
CA ALA A 112 14.92 -7.04 2.77
C ALA A 112 14.79 -5.74 1.95
N THR A 113 14.27 -4.66 2.55
CA THR A 113 14.17 -3.34 1.91
C THR A 113 15.55 -2.79 1.57
N GLY A 114 16.50 -2.87 2.49
CA GLY A 114 17.89 -2.42 2.27
C GLY A 114 18.55 -3.18 1.12
N ALA A 115 18.43 -4.51 1.10
CA ALA A 115 18.96 -5.35 0.02
C ALA A 115 18.30 -5.01 -1.33
N SER A 116 16.97 -4.83 -1.35
CA SER A 116 16.24 -4.42 -2.55
C SER A 116 16.74 -3.09 -3.10
N TRP A 117 16.94 -2.09 -2.24
CA TRP A 117 17.43 -0.77 -2.66
C TRP A 117 18.86 -0.79 -3.19
N LEU A 118 19.76 -1.57 -2.58
CA LEU A 118 21.12 -1.74 -3.08
C LEU A 118 21.10 -2.33 -4.50
N CYS A 119 20.31 -3.37 -4.72
CA CYS A 119 20.15 -3.97 -6.05
C CYS A 119 19.51 -2.99 -7.05
N TYR A 120 18.45 -2.30 -6.65
CA TYR A 120 17.73 -1.36 -7.49
C TYR A 120 18.60 -0.17 -7.94
N TYR A 121 19.35 0.44 -7.01
CA TYR A 121 20.25 1.54 -7.34
C TYR A 121 21.40 1.09 -8.22
N LYS A 122 21.91 -0.12 -7.99
CA LYS A 122 22.93 -0.70 -8.88
C LYS A 122 22.37 -0.93 -10.29
N ALA A 123 21.16 -1.44 -10.40
CA ALA A 123 20.48 -1.62 -11.68
C ALA A 123 20.23 -0.27 -12.40
N LEU A 124 19.77 0.77 -11.69
CA LEU A 124 19.60 2.12 -12.24
C LEU A 124 20.91 2.75 -12.72
N GLN A 125 22.03 2.44 -12.06
CA GLN A 125 23.34 2.91 -12.48
C GLN A 125 23.77 2.28 -13.80
N MET A 126 23.44 1.00 -14.02
CA MET A 126 23.86 0.21 -15.19
C MET A 126 22.88 0.27 -16.35
N GLY A 127 21.60 0.51 -16.09
CA GLY A 127 20.54 0.45 -17.10
C GLY A 127 19.67 1.70 -17.15
N ASP A 128 18.84 1.76 -18.19
CA ASP A 128 17.87 2.85 -18.36
C ASP A 128 16.71 2.73 -17.36
N ALA A 129 16.28 3.84 -16.78
CA ALA A 129 15.16 3.85 -15.84
C ALA A 129 13.87 3.29 -16.45
N SER A 130 13.65 3.51 -17.75
CA SER A 130 12.51 2.99 -18.51
C SER A 130 12.44 1.46 -18.55
N LYS A 131 13.57 0.76 -18.40
CA LYS A 131 13.67 -0.70 -18.36
C LYS A 131 13.76 -1.23 -16.92
N VAL A 132 14.54 -0.58 -16.07
CA VAL A 132 14.77 -1.02 -14.68
C VAL A 132 13.49 -0.89 -13.84
N VAL A 133 12.77 0.23 -13.97
CA VAL A 133 11.55 0.46 -13.16
C VAL A 133 10.45 -0.58 -13.44
N PRO A 134 10.13 -0.94 -14.68
CA PRO A 134 9.15 -2.01 -14.94
C PRO A 134 9.58 -3.37 -14.38
N ILE A 135 10.87 -3.73 -14.46
CA ILE A 135 11.39 -4.99 -13.89
C ILE A 135 11.19 -5.00 -12.37
N ASP A 136 11.47 -3.90 -11.68
CA ASP A 136 11.24 -3.77 -10.23
C ASP A 136 9.75 -4.02 -9.88
N LYS A 137 8.82 -3.62 -10.75
CA LYS A 137 7.38 -3.86 -10.56
C LYS A 137 6.96 -5.33 -10.70
N MET A 138 7.83 -6.23 -11.20
CA MET A 138 7.61 -7.68 -11.11
C MET A 138 7.50 -8.15 -9.65
N SER A 139 7.98 -7.38 -8.69
CA SER A 139 7.77 -7.61 -7.27
C SER A 139 6.29 -7.75 -6.89
N VAL A 140 5.37 -7.08 -7.61
CA VAL A 140 3.92 -7.21 -7.41
C VAL A 140 3.46 -8.65 -7.65
N VAL A 141 3.94 -9.29 -8.71
CA VAL A 141 3.61 -10.68 -9.04
C VAL A 141 4.15 -11.63 -7.95
N LEU A 142 5.40 -11.41 -7.54
CA LEU A 142 6.01 -12.19 -6.45
C LEU A 142 5.26 -11.98 -5.12
N THR A 143 4.87 -10.75 -4.81
CA THR A 143 4.10 -10.45 -3.59
C THR A 143 2.76 -11.18 -3.57
N LEU A 144 2.05 -11.27 -4.70
CA LEU A 144 0.78 -11.99 -4.77
C LEU A 144 0.96 -13.51 -4.59
N ILE A 145 2.02 -14.08 -5.17
CA ILE A 145 2.37 -15.49 -4.94
C ILE A 145 2.66 -15.73 -3.44
N LEU A 146 3.48 -14.87 -2.82
CA LEU A 146 3.81 -14.99 -1.41
C LEU A 146 2.60 -14.74 -0.50
N ALA A 147 1.72 -13.79 -0.84
CA ALA A 147 0.49 -13.54 -0.09
C ALA A 147 -0.45 -14.76 -0.13
N PHE A 148 -0.58 -15.40 -1.28
CA PHE A 148 -1.34 -16.65 -1.40
C PHE A 148 -0.74 -17.78 -0.55
N VAL A 149 0.59 -17.99 -0.63
CA VAL A 149 1.28 -19.11 0.05
C VAL A 149 1.37 -18.91 1.57
N PHE A 150 1.74 -17.70 2.02
CA PHE A 150 2.02 -17.43 3.44
C PHE A 150 0.87 -16.80 4.20
N LEU A 151 0.08 -15.93 3.55
CA LEU A 151 -1.03 -15.24 4.20
C LEU A 151 -2.38 -15.94 3.94
N HIS A 152 -2.39 -16.98 3.07
CA HIS A 152 -3.60 -17.70 2.66
C HIS A 152 -4.71 -16.75 2.12
N GLU A 153 -4.31 -15.65 1.47
CA GLU A 153 -5.25 -14.73 0.85
C GLU A 153 -5.91 -15.38 -0.36
N SER A 154 -7.22 -15.13 -0.54
CA SER A 154 -7.96 -15.66 -1.68
C SER A 154 -7.55 -14.95 -2.97
N VAL A 155 -7.09 -15.72 -3.96
CA VAL A 155 -6.72 -15.20 -5.27
C VAL A 155 -7.94 -15.26 -6.19
N THR A 156 -8.36 -14.12 -6.72
CA THR A 156 -9.44 -14.05 -7.70
C THR A 156 -8.90 -14.18 -9.12
N LEU A 157 -9.72 -14.67 -10.05
CA LEU A 157 -9.34 -14.72 -11.47
C LEU A 157 -8.91 -13.34 -12.01
N LYS A 158 -9.55 -12.27 -11.55
CA LYS A 158 -9.18 -10.89 -11.91
C LYS A 158 -7.76 -10.53 -11.45
N THR A 159 -7.37 -10.97 -10.24
CA THR A 159 -6.03 -10.77 -9.69
C THR A 159 -4.98 -11.51 -10.52
N VAL A 160 -5.26 -12.76 -10.90
CA VAL A 160 -4.36 -13.56 -11.76
C VAL A 160 -4.18 -12.91 -13.14
N LEU A 161 -5.27 -12.49 -13.77
CA LEU A 161 -5.21 -11.80 -15.05
C LEU A 161 -4.42 -10.49 -14.96
N GLY A 162 -4.62 -9.71 -13.88
CA GLY A 162 -3.84 -8.49 -13.62
C GLY A 162 -2.34 -8.78 -13.51
N CYS A 163 -1.94 -9.85 -12.80
CA CYS A 163 -0.54 -10.26 -12.70
C CYS A 163 0.06 -10.66 -14.02
N VAL A 164 -0.67 -11.44 -14.84
CA VAL A 164 -0.21 -11.85 -16.17
C VAL A 164 -0.02 -10.63 -17.07
N LEU A 165 -0.94 -9.66 -17.03
CA LEU A 165 -0.83 -8.42 -17.81
C LEU A 165 0.37 -7.56 -17.34
N ILE A 166 0.62 -7.44 -16.04
CA ILE A 166 1.79 -6.72 -15.51
C ILE A 166 3.08 -7.42 -15.97
N GLY A 167 3.16 -8.74 -15.85
CA GLY A 167 4.31 -9.52 -16.27
C GLY A 167 4.58 -9.39 -17.78
N ALA A 168 3.56 -9.59 -18.58
CA ALA A 168 3.66 -9.47 -20.06
C ALA A 168 4.03 -8.02 -20.47
N GLY A 169 3.40 -7.00 -19.88
CA GLY A 169 3.71 -5.61 -20.13
C GLY A 169 5.15 -5.25 -19.77
N THR A 170 5.64 -5.75 -18.62
CA THR A 170 7.03 -5.56 -18.20
C THR A 170 8.01 -6.19 -19.19
N LEU A 171 7.77 -7.43 -19.63
CA LEU A 171 8.61 -8.08 -20.62
C LEU A 171 8.64 -7.31 -21.93
N LEU A 172 7.49 -6.84 -22.40
CA LEU A 172 7.38 -6.04 -23.63
C LEU A 172 8.16 -4.72 -23.55
N MET A 173 8.24 -4.10 -22.37
CA MET A 173 8.99 -2.85 -22.17
C MET A 173 10.51 -3.05 -22.13
N VAL A 174 10.96 -4.26 -21.84
CA VAL A 174 12.39 -4.59 -21.68
C VAL A 174 13.00 -5.15 -22.95
N LEU A 175 12.19 -5.87 -23.75
CA LEU A 175 12.61 -6.41 -25.06
C LEU A 175 12.72 -5.32 -26.10
#